data_ac351b326297129c9b7d045c1b8783eb
#
_entry.id   ac351b326297129c9b7d045c1b8783eb
#
_cell.length_a   1.000
_cell.length_b   1.000
_cell.length_c   1.000
_cell.angle_alpha   90.00
_cell.angle_beta   90.00
_cell.angle_gamma   90.00
#
_symmetry.space_group_name_H-M   'P 1'
#
loop_
_entity.id
_entity.type
_entity.pdbx_description
1 polymer ?
#
loop_
_entity_poly.entity_id
_entity_poly.type
_entity_poly.pdbx_seq_one_letter_code
_entity_poly.pdbx_strand_id
1 'polypeptide(L)'
;MSKENIPFVGLHAHSVAGSIFDGLGYPQEHMDFAYENGMDALALTDHGNMNGLAWQVLHAKKMQAEGKDFKPIFGCEAYFVPSIAEWREDYEKIMQDKKAARAAKKSETSGATVEDEGESKKATRNILNRRRHLVLLVQNQKGLNNLFKLISESYQPENFYRYPRLDFDLLEKYNEGIIASSACLGGVYAGCYWENREEGPEAVLDAMRSVTARMQSIFGDRWYGELQWNNIPEQHELNKYIIQVCEEYGVEMISTADSHYPNPDAWRDRELYKRLGWLGKGRPSWGGDGELPVDVDEIGYELYPKNGDQMWESYKKYSALGNVEYDDTLVYNSLTTTHFIAHDRIESFMPDNTVRLPDFVIPVGETADSALRKFCFEGLRSKSLHENEEYTERLEMELSVITDRGFSKYFLTMNEIATI
;
A
#
# COMPACT_ATOMS: atom_id res chain seq x y z
N MET A 1 19.28 -31.30 19.02
CA MET A 1 18.19 -31.09 18.09
C MET A 1 18.13 -29.59 17.83
N SER A 2 18.46 -29.13 16.61
CA SER A 2 18.20 -27.76 16.23
C SER A 2 16.70 -27.54 16.40
N LYS A 3 16.27 -26.54 17.19
CA LYS A 3 14.89 -26.08 17.17
C LYS A 3 14.59 -25.73 15.71
N GLU A 4 13.68 -26.44 15.08
CA GLU A 4 13.13 -25.97 13.79
C GLU A 4 12.46 -24.65 14.10
N ASN A 5 12.82 -23.59 13.37
CA ASN A 5 12.18 -22.27 13.51
C ASN A 5 10.70 -22.38 13.11
N ILE A 6 9.84 -21.61 13.76
CA ILE A 6 8.41 -21.57 13.41
C ILE A 6 8.29 -21.08 11.97
N PRO A 7 7.67 -21.86 11.04
CA PRO A 7 7.44 -21.42 9.68
C PRO A 7 6.62 -20.13 9.66
N PHE A 8 7.17 -19.08 9.08
CA PHE A 8 6.53 -17.77 9.06
C PHE A 8 7.04 -16.93 7.89
N VAL A 9 6.17 -16.13 7.31
CA VAL A 9 6.47 -15.11 6.30
C VAL A 9 5.81 -13.80 6.68
N GLY A 10 6.55 -12.70 6.63
CA GLY A 10 6.00 -11.36 6.84
C GLY A 10 5.09 -10.97 5.68
N LEU A 11 3.78 -10.86 5.91
CA LEU A 11 2.78 -10.55 4.89
C LEU A 11 2.30 -9.10 4.90
N HIS A 12 2.82 -8.27 5.82
CA HIS A 12 2.45 -6.86 5.97
C HIS A 12 3.72 -6.04 6.29
N ALA A 13 4.20 -5.25 5.32
CA ALA A 13 5.40 -4.44 5.46
C ALA A 13 5.37 -3.18 4.59
N HIS A 14 5.97 -2.11 5.10
CA HIS A 14 6.00 -0.77 4.53
C HIS A 14 7.42 -0.28 4.30
N SER A 15 7.65 0.28 3.12
CA SER A 15 8.93 0.90 2.76
C SER A 15 8.79 2.41 2.57
N VAL A 16 9.91 3.12 2.60
CA VAL A 16 9.93 4.55 2.29
C VAL A 16 9.54 4.84 0.84
N ALA A 17 9.64 3.85 -0.06
CA ALA A 17 9.31 4.03 -1.48
C ALA A 17 7.83 4.33 -1.73
N GLY A 18 6.93 3.78 -0.92
CA GLY A 18 5.48 3.97 -1.03
C GLY A 18 4.81 4.54 0.21
N SER A 19 5.34 4.25 1.41
CA SER A 19 4.82 4.71 2.70
C SER A 19 5.64 5.89 3.24
N ILE A 20 5.68 7.00 2.48
CA ILE A 20 6.61 8.13 2.63
C ILE A 20 6.57 8.79 4.03
N PHE A 21 5.48 8.67 4.79
CA PHE A 21 5.34 9.42 6.06
C PHE A 21 5.58 8.59 7.32
N ASP A 22 5.69 7.28 7.20
CA ASP A 22 5.81 6.36 8.33
C ASP A 22 6.65 5.10 8.06
N GLY A 23 6.90 4.75 6.79
CA GLY A 23 7.85 3.74 6.40
C GLY A 23 9.29 4.27 6.36
N LEU A 24 10.26 3.49 6.82
CA LEU A 24 11.69 3.75 6.74
C LEU A 24 12.40 2.57 6.08
N GLY A 25 13.49 2.84 5.35
CA GLY A 25 14.21 1.84 4.56
C GLY A 25 13.56 1.55 3.21
N TYR A 26 14.39 1.26 2.21
CA TYR A 26 13.92 0.85 0.89
C TYR A 26 13.54 -0.64 0.89
N PRO A 27 12.76 -1.11 -0.10
CA PRO A 27 12.38 -2.53 -0.21
C PRO A 27 13.53 -3.51 -0.04
N GLN A 28 14.70 -3.22 -0.63
CA GLN A 28 15.88 -4.07 -0.55
C GLN A 28 16.41 -4.24 0.87
N GLU A 29 16.37 -3.21 1.71
CA GLU A 29 16.83 -3.29 3.10
C GLU A 29 15.93 -4.20 3.93
N HIS A 30 14.61 -4.13 3.72
CA HIS A 30 13.64 -5.04 4.35
C HIS A 30 13.84 -6.49 3.88
N MET A 31 14.07 -6.71 2.59
CA MET A 31 14.29 -8.04 2.02
C MET A 31 15.61 -8.66 2.48
N ASP A 32 16.69 -7.89 2.49
CA ASP A 32 18.00 -8.36 2.96
C ASP A 32 17.92 -8.76 4.43
N PHE A 33 17.34 -7.91 5.29
CA PHE A 33 17.19 -8.24 6.70
C PHE A 33 16.27 -9.45 6.91
N ALA A 34 15.15 -9.55 6.19
CA ALA A 34 14.26 -10.70 6.27
C ALA A 34 15.00 -12.01 5.94
N TYR A 35 15.80 -12.01 4.88
CA TYR A 35 16.61 -13.16 4.47
C TYR A 35 17.69 -13.52 5.52
N GLU A 36 18.42 -12.52 6.02
CA GLU A 36 19.44 -12.70 7.05
C GLU A 36 18.83 -13.19 8.37
N ASN A 37 17.57 -12.81 8.64
CA ASN A 37 16.80 -13.23 9.81
C ASN A 37 16.11 -14.60 9.61
N GLY A 38 16.45 -15.32 8.54
CA GLY A 38 16.03 -16.69 8.29
C GLY A 38 14.64 -16.84 7.63
N MET A 39 14.08 -15.77 7.08
CA MET A 39 12.87 -15.84 6.25
C MET A 39 13.24 -16.05 4.78
N ASP A 40 12.41 -16.77 4.03
CA ASP A 40 12.58 -17.07 2.62
C ASP A 40 11.63 -16.27 1.71
N ALA A 41 10.77 -15.45 2.30
CA ALA A 41 9.84 -14.57 1.59
C ALA A 41 9.46 -13.34 2.43
N LEU A 42 9.02 -12.27 1.77
CA LEU A 42 8.45 -11.08 2.41
C LEU A 42 7.47 -10.39 1.46
N ALA A 43 6.31 -9.99 1.98
CA ALA A 43 5.40 -9.11 1.26
C ALA A 43 5.78 -7.65 1.46
N LEU A 44 5.63 -6.85 0.38
CA LEU A 44 5.64 -5.40 0.46
C LEU A 44 4.22 -4.89 0.18
N THR A 45 3.68 -4.11 1.12
CA THR A 45 2.29 -3.66 1.14
C THR A 45 2.18 -2.17 1.47
N ASP A 46 2.89 -1.34 0.74
CA ASP A 46 2.91 0.12 0.95
C ASP A 46 1.51 0.75 0.90
N HIS A 47 1.32 1.87 1.59
CA HIS A 47 0.05 2.56 1.77
C HIS A 47 -0.53 3.14 0.46
N GLY A 48 -1.60 2.53 -0.05
CA GLY A 48 -2.40 3.02 -1.17
C GLY A 48 -1.70 3.03 -2.52
N ASN A 49 -0.51 2.43 -2.64
CA ASN A 49 0.27 2.41 -3.88
C ASN A 49 1.23 1.22 -3.94
N MET A 50 1.88 1.03 -5.09
CA MET A 50 2.93 0.03 -5.31
C MET A 50 4.25 0.67 -5.81
N ASN A 51 4.60 1.84 -5.31
CA ASN A 51 5.81 2.55 -5.76
C ASN A 51 7.09 1.77 -5.47
N GLY A 52 7.10 0.92 -4.43
CA GLY A 52 8.22 0.04 -4.10
C GLY A 52 8.41 -1.17 -5.01
N LEU A 53 7.43 -1.49 -5.88
CA LEU A 53 7.44 -2.71 -6.69
C LEU A 53 8.69 -2.88 -7.55
N ALA A 54 9.12 -1.84 -8.25
CA ALA A 54 10.29 -1.91 -9.13
C ALA A 54 11.57 -2.21 -8.34
N TRP A 55 11.73 -1.59 -7.18
CA TRP A 55 12.84 -1.86 -6.26
C TRP A 55 12.83 -3.30 -5.76
N GLN A 56 11.66 -3.80 -5.35
CA GLN A 56 11.47 -5.17 -4.88
C GLN A 56 11.82 -6.19 -5.97
N VAL A 57 11.33 -6.00 -7.20
CA VAL A 57 11.60 -6.88 -8.34
C VAL A 57 13.08 -6.89 -8.72
N LEU A 58 13.70 -5.72 -8.83
CA LEU A 58 15.12 -5.61 -9.18
C LEU A 58 16.02 -6.26 -8.13
N HIS A 59 15.68 -6.06 -6.85
CA HIS A 59 16.44 -6.65 -5.76
C HIS A 59 16.26 -8.16 -5.66
N ALA A 60 15.04 -8.67 -5.82
CA ALA A 60 14.79 -10.10 -5.87
C ALA A 60 15.57 -10.81 -6.98
N LYS A 61 15.64 -10.19 -8.19
CA LYS A 61 16.50 -10.71 -9.28
C LYS A 61 17.97 -10.72 -8.91
N LYS A 62 18.46 -9.70 -8.20
CA LYS A 62 19.83 -9.66 -7.69
C LYS A 62 20.09 -10.75 -6.68
N MET A 63 19.23 -10.92 -5.68
CA MET A 63 19.32 -11.99 -4.67
C MET A 63 19.36 -13.36 -5.34
N GLN A 64 18.49 -13.60 -6.31
CA GLN A 64 18.45 -14.84 -7.07
C GLN A 64 19.76 -15.09 -7.86
N ALA A 65 20.32 -14.04 -8.48
CA ALA A 65 21.61 -14.14 -9.16
C ALA A 65 22.77 -14.44 -8.20
N GLU A 66 22.66 -14.04 -6.94
CA GLU A 66 23.61 -14.36 -5.85
C GLU A 66 23.37 -15.75 -5.24
N GLY A 67 22.39 -16.51 -5.74
CA GLY A 67 22.04 -17.85 -5.23
C GLY A 67 21.23 -17.84 -3.94
N LYS A 68 20.65 -16.72 -3.56
CA LYS A 68 19.73 -16.59 -2.44
C LYS A 68 18.31 -16.95 -2.90
N ASP A 69 17.72 -17.98 -2.30
CA ASP A 69 16.34 -18.34 -2.55
C ASP A 69 15.43 -17.46 -1.68
N PHE A 70 14.84 -16.43 -2.30
CA PHE A 70 13.98 -15.49 -1.63
C PHE A 70 12.81 -15.08 -2.53
N LYS A 71 11.59 -15.26 -2.03
CA LYS A 71 10.36 -15.01 -2.76
C LYS A 71 9.81 -13.62 -2.45
N PRO A 72 9.82 -12.66 -3.40
CA PRO A 72 9.09 -11.42 -3.23
C PRO A 72 7.58 -11.67 -3.35
N ILE A 73 6.80 -11.11 -2.42
CA ILE A 73 5.34 -11.12 -2.47
C ILE A 73 4.89 -9.70 -2.72
N PHE A 74 4.05 -9.50 -3.73
CA PHE A 74 3.58 -8.19 -4.15
C PHE A 74 2.22 -7.88 -3.51
N GLY A 75 2.04 -6.66 -3.03
CA GLY A 75 0.80 -6.25 -2.38
C GLY A 75 0.67 -4.74 -2.23
N CYS A 76 -0.38 -4.34 -1.54
CA CYS A 76 -0.66 -2.96 -1.19
C CYS A 76 -1.57 -2.94 0.04
N GLU A 77 -1.29 -2.10 1.01
CA GLU A 77 -2.26 -1.76 2.05
C GLU A 77 -3.15 -0.62 1.52
N ALA A 78 -4.28 -1.01 0.95
CA ALA A 78 -5.22 -0.09 0.35
C ALA A 78 -6.03 0.70 1.40
N TYR A 79 -6.55 1.86 1.01
CA TYR A 79 -7.49 2.63 1.82
C TYR A 79 -8.92 2.31 1.40
N PHE A 80 -9.67 1.73 2.30
CA PHE A 80 -11.02 1.22 2.08
C PHE A 80 -12.08 2.09 2.75
N VAL A 81 -13.22 2.24 2.11
CA VAL A 81 -14.50 2.70 2.68
C VAL A 81 -15.61 1.73 2.25
N PRO A 82 -16.69 1.56 3.03
CA PRO A 82 -17.77 0.65 2.63
C PRO A 82 -18.44 1.04 1.30
N SER A 83 -18.61 2.35 1.04
CA SER A 83 -19.17 2.90 -0.18
C SER A 83 -18.50 4.23 -0.51
N ILE A 84 -17.94 4.33 -1.70
CA ILE A 84 -17.40 5.59 -2.23
C ILE A 84 -18.54 6.55 -2.55
N ALA A 85 -19.68 6.06 -3.00
CA ALA A 85 -20.85 6.88 -3.32
C ALA A 85 -21.35 7.63 -2.07
N GLU A 86 -21.53 6.92 -0.93
CA GLU A 86 -21.96 7.54 0.35
C GLU A 86 -20.90 8.51 0.88
N TRP A 87 -19.61 8.14 0.81
CA TRP A 87 -18.54 9.03 1.22
C TRP A 87 -18.53 10.30 0.37
N ARG A 88 -18.83 10.20 -0.92
CA ARG A 88 -18.87 11.32 -1.86
C ARG A 88 -20.03 12.26 -1.58
N GLU A 89 -21.21 11.74 -1.23
CA GLU A 89 -22.35 12.56 -0.81
C GLU A 89 -21.98 13.42 0.42
N ASP A 90 -21.36 12.81 1.42
CA ASP A 90 -20.83 13.51 2.59
C ASP A 90 -19.79 14.59 2.19
N TYR A 91 -18.89 14.23 1.30
CA TYR A 91 -17.85 15.15 0.80
C TYR A 91 -18.45 16.36 0.10
N GLU A 92 -19.38 16.16 -0.82
CA GLU A 92 -20.03 17.23 -1.59
C GLU A 92 -20.83 18.17 -0.69
N LYS A 93 -21.58 17.63 0.27
CA LYS A 93 -22.32 18.40 1.27
C LYS A 93 -21.36 19.29 2.07
N ILE A 94 -20.29 18.72 2.61
CA ILE A 94 -19.28 19.45 3.39
C ILE A 94 -18.63 20.56 2.54
N MET A 95 -18.35 20.29 1.27
CA MET A 95 -17.73 21.30 0.40
C MET A 95 -18.70 22.44 0.03
N GLN A 96 -19.99 22.14 -0.13
CA GLN A 96 -21.03 23.14 -0.33
C GLN A 96 -21.19 24.03 0.93
N ASP A 97 -21.24 23.43 2.12
CA ASP A 97 -21.34 24.15 3.39
C ASP A 97 -20.13 25.07 3.61
N LYS A 98 -18.91 24.58 3.32
CA LYS A 98 -17.69 25.41 3.37
C LYS A 98 -17.70 26.57 2.37
N LYS A 99 -18.23 26.36 1.18
CA LYS A 99 -18.38 27.41 0.16
C LYS A 99 -19.38 28.47 0.60
N ALA A 100 -20.53 28.03 1.16
CA ALA A 100 -21.56 28.92 1.69
C ALA A 100 -21.02 29.75 2.87
N ALA A 101 -20.33 29.12 3.83
CA ALA A 101 -19.74 29.79 4.97
C ALA A 101 -18.66 30.82 4.56
N ARG A 102 -17.85 30.50 3.54
CA ARG A 102 -16.87 31.47 2.98
C ARG A 102 -17.56 32.65 2.29
N ALA A 103 -18.67 32.42 1.59
CA ALA A 103 -19.45 33.48 0.95
C ALA A 103 -20.11 34.39 2.00
N ALA A 104 -20.67 33.82 3.09
CA ALA A 104 -21.23 34.59 4.20
C ALA A 104 -20.16 35.42 4.92
N LYS A 105 -18.98 34.84 5.25
CA LYS A 105 -17.86 35.58 5.86
C LYS A 105 -17.30 36.73 4.99
N LYS A 106 -17.51 36.66 3.69
CA LYS A 106 -17.10 37.73 2.77
C LYS A 106 -18.09 38.91 2.76
N SER A 107 -19.32 38.68 3.26
CA SER A 107 -20.38 39.68 3.38
C SER A 107 -20.52 40.28 4.78
N GLU A 108 -19.92 39.67 5.81
CA GLU A 108 -20.00 40.17 7.21
C GLU A 108 -18.62 40.56 7.74
N THR A 109 -18.45 41.86 8.01
CA THR A 109 -17.42 42.41 8.88
C THR A 109 -17.97 42.39 10.32
N SER A 110 -17.72 41.36 11.10
CA SER A 110 -17.46 41.39 12.57
C SER A 110 -17.82 40.08 13.31
N GLY A 111 -16.90 39.63 14.16
CA GLY A 111 -17.13 39.10 15.51
C GLY A 111 -17.97 37.83 15.69
N ALA A 112 -17.38 36.64 15.50
CA ALA A 112 -17.92 35.40 16.04
C ALA A 112 -16.87 34.65 16.88
N THR A 113 -17.30 34.08 18.00
CA THR A 113 -16.51 33.45 19.06
C THR A 113 -15.88 32.11 18.64
N VAL A 114 -14.65 31.84 19.14
CA VAL A 114 -13.66 30.86 18.62
C VAL A 114 -13.91 29.40 19.07
N GLU A 115 -14.78 29.13 20.04
CA GLU A 115 -14.88 27.81 20.67
C GLU A 115 -15.74 26.77 19.91
N ASP A 116 -16.81 27.21 19.26
CA ASP A 116 -17.74 26.31 18.51
C ASP A 116 -17.17 25.90 17.12
N GLU A 117 -16.19 26.64 16.62
CA GLU A 117 -15.50 26.33 15.33
C GLU A 117 -14.54 25.12 15.42
N GLY A 118 -14.05 24.76 16.60
CA GLY A 118 -13.04 23.71 16.79
C GLY A 118 -13.58 22.29 16.59
N GLU A 119 -14.69 21.95 17.25
CA GLU A 119 -15.30 20.63 17.20
C GLU A 119 -15.95 20.36 15.83
N SER A 120 -16.65 21.33 15.27
CA SER A 120 -17.22 21.24 13.92
C SER A 120 -16.16 21.02 12.85
N LYS A 121 -15.00 21.69 12.95
CA LYS A 121 -13.87 21.48 12.04
C LYS A 121 -13.23 20.10 12.19
N LYS A 122 -13.18 19.56 13.41
CA LYS A 122 -12.65 18.21 13.70
C LYS A 122 -13.57 17.13 13.13
N ALA A 123 -14.87 17.22 13.38
CA ALA A 123 -15.88 16.29 12.84
C ALA A 123 -15.88 16.27 11.31
N THR A 124 -15.93 17.43 10.68
CA THR A 124 -15.83 17.59 9.21
C THR A 124 -14.57 16.97 8.64
N ARG A 125 -13.42 17.17 9.31
CA ARG A 125 -12.15 16.58 8.88
C ARG A 125 -12.15 15.07 9.00
N ASN A 126 -12.77 14.50 10.03
CA ASN A 126 -12.86 13.06 10.24
C ASN A 126 -13.66 12.40 9.12
N ILE A 127 -14.80 12.97 8.73
CA ILE A 127 -15.63 12.47 7.63
C ILE A 127 -14.84 12.51 6.31
N LEU A 128 -14.25 13.65 5.97
CA LEU A 128 -13.49 13.81 4.72
C LEU A 128 -12.29 12.86 4.62
N ASN A 129 -11.66 12.54 5.75
CA ASN A 129 -10.50 11.66 5.79
C ASN A 129 -10.88 10.21 6.12
N ARG A 130 -12.18 9.87 6.20
CA ARG A 130 -12.65 8.49 6.49
C ARG A 130 -11.99 7.51 5.54
N ARG A 131 -11.35 6.53 6.09
CA ARG A 131 -10.74 5.38 5.41
C ARG A 131 -10.38 4.31 6.43
N ARG A 132 -10.29 3.07 5.99
CA ARG A 132 -9.77 1.93 6.74
C ARG A 132 -8.69 1.26 5.92
N HIS A 133 -7.74 0.64 6.58
CA HIS A 133 -6.69 -0.11 5.93
C HIS A 133 -7.19 -1.50 5.53
N LEU A 134 -6.75 -1.98 4.39
CA LEU A 134 -7.05 -3.31 3.85
C LEU A 134 -5.81 -3.82 3.14
N VAL A 135 -5.20 -4.88 3.65
CA VAL A 135 -4.05 -5.49 2.98
C VAL A 135 -4.54 -6.36 1.83
N LEU A 136 -3.95 -6.14 0.66
CA LEU A 136 -4.21 -6.89 -0.56
C LEU A 136 -2.89 -7.51 -1.05
N LEU A 137 -2.85 -8.84 -1.17
CA LEU A 137 -1.70 -9.60 -1.66
C LEU A 137 -2.01 -10.24 -3.00
N VAL A 138 -1.02 -10.25 -3.87
CA VAL A 138 -1.14 -10.76 -5.24
C VAL A 138 -0.78 -12.25 -5.27
N GLN A 139 -1.68 -13.09 -5.79
CA GLN A 139 -1.43 -14.52 -5.93
C GLN A 139 -0.65 -14.87 -7.21
N ASN A 140 -0.86 -14.11 -8.30
CA ASN A 140 -0.31 -14.40 -9.62
C ASN A 140 -0.36 -13.17 -10.53
N GLN A 141 0.09 -13.30 -11.79
CA GLN A 141 0.10 -12.20 -12.75
C GLN A 141 -1.30 -11.57 -12.99
N LYS A 142 -2.37 -12.36 -12.94
CA LYS A 142 -3.74 -11.84 -13.07
C LYS A 142 -4.11 -10.96 -11.89
N GLY A 143 -3.80 -11.40 -10.66
CA GLY A 143 -3.99 -10.61 -9.46
C GLY A 143 -3.18 -9.31 -9.47
N LEU A 144 -1.94 -9.34 -9.97
CA LEU A 144 -1.13 -8.14 -10.12
C LEU A 144 -1.79 -7.11 -11.06
N ASN A 145 -2.30 -7.58 -12.21
CA ASN A 145 -3.01 -6.72 -13.15
C ASN A 145 -4.30 -6.15 -12.54
N ASN A 146 -5.01 -6.93 -11.72
CA ASN A 146 -6.20 -6.48 -11.03
C ASN A 146 -5.87 -5.48 -9.92
N LEU A 147 -4.79 -5.71 -9.16
CA LEU A 147 -4.34 -4.76 -8.13
C LEU A 147 -3.91 -3.42 -8.75
N PHE A 148 -3.23 -3.42 -9.91
CA PHE A 148 -2.94 -2.19 -10.65
C PHE A 148 -4.21 -1.42 -11.04
N LYS A 149 -5.27 -2.13 -11.46
CA LYS A 149 -6.56 -1.50 -11.78
C LYS A 149 -7.22 -0.93 -10.53
N LEU A 150 -7.26 -1.68 -9.43
CA LEU A 150 -7.79 -1.20 -8.15
C LEU A 150 -7.09 0.09 -7.70
N ILE A 151 -5.75 0.09 -7.70
CA ILE A 151 -4.98 1.28 -7.34
C ILE A 151 -5.28 2.43 -8.32
N SER A 152 -5.28 2.18 -9.63
CA SER A 152 -5.55 3.22 -10.63
C SER A 152 -6.95 3.84 -10.46
N GLU A 153 -7.96 3.02 -10.23
CA GLU A 153 -9.34 3.48 -9.95
C GLU A 153 -9.39 4.29 -8.65
N SER A 154 -8.67 3.87 -7.60
CA SER A 154 -8.67 4.59 -6.32
C SER A 154 -8.10 6.02 -6.41
N TYR A 155 -7.26 6.29 -7.41
CA TYR A 155 -6.69 7.62 -7.69
C TYR A 155 -7.54 8.46 -8.64
N GLN A 156 -8.65 7.94 -9.18
CA GLN A 156 -9.57 8.76 -9.97
C GLN A 156 -10.12 9.93 -9.13
N PRO A 157 -10.39 11.10 -9.71
CA PRO A 157 -10.86 12.27 -8.98
C PRO A 157 -12.09 12.02 -8.12
N GLU A 158 -12.94 11.09 -8.52
CA GLU A 158 -14.15 10.69 -7.79
C GLU A 158 -13.84 9.94 -6.49
N ASN A 159 -12.72 9.18 -6.44
CA ASN A 159 -12.37 8.29 -5.36
C ASN A 159 -11.27 8.89 -4.46
N PHE A 160 -10.72 10.03 -4.85
CA PHE A 160 -9.55 10.66 -4.22
C PHE A 160 -9.88 11.95 -3.49
N TYR A 161 -9.53 12.00 -2.22
CA TYR A 161 -9.32 13.24 -1.46
C TYR A 161 -8.25 13.01 -0.41
N ARG A 162 -7.05 13.52 -0.62
CA ARG A 162 -5.83 13.28 0.17
C ARG A 162 -5.36 11.83 0.19
N TYR A 163 -6.27 10.88 0.10
CA TYR A 163 -6.03 9.43 0.08
C TYR A 163 -6.86 8.80 -1.03
N PRO A 164 -6.29 7.84 -1.78
CA PRO A 164 -7.04 7.04 -2.74
C PRO A 164 -7.97 6.06 -1.99
N ARG A 165 -9.18 5.82 -2.52
CA ARG A 165 -10.16 4.96 -1.84
C ARG A 165 -10.64 3.83 -2.73
N LEU A 166 -10.80 2.67 -2.11
CA LEU A 166 -11.51 1.51 -2.64
C LEU A 166 -12.79 1.29 -1.84
N ASP A 167 -13.74 0.62 -2.44
CA ASP A 167 -14.95 0.14 -1.79
C ASP A 167 -15.27 -1.30 -2.18
N PHE A 168 -16.39 -1.83 -1.68
CA PHE A 168 -16.83 -3.18 -2.00
C PHE A 168 -17.08 -3.39 -3.49
N ASP A 169 -17.60 -2.40 -4.22
CA ASP A 169 -17.91 -2.53 -5.65
C ASP A 169 -16.64 -2.70 -6.48
N LEU A 170 -15.61 -1.92 -6.19
CA LEU A 170 -14.30 -2.05 -6.84
C LEU A 170 -13.62 -3.39 -6.49
N LEU A 171 -13.71 -3.81 -5.21
CA LEU A 171 -13.17 -5.10 -4.78
C LEU A 171 -13.89 -6.25 -5.50
N GLU A 172 -15.23 -6.24 -5.57
CA GLU A 172 -16.00 -7.26 -6.29
C GLU A 172 -15.63 -7.36 -7.76
N LYS A 173 -15.35 -6.22 -8.40
CA LYS A 173 -14.95 -6.14 -9.80
C LYS A 173 -13.56 -6.71 -10.09
N TYR A 174 -12.61 -6.59 -9.14
CA TYR A 174 -11.20 -6.87 -9.40
C TYR A 174 -10.54 -7.83 -8.39
N ASN A 175 -11.30 -8.64 -7.63
CA ASN A 175 -10.76 -9.52 -6.58
C ASN A 175 -10.02 -10.77 -7.09
N GLU A 176 -10.14 -11.14 -8.38
CA GLU A 176 -9.54 -12.36 -8.92
C GLU A 176 -8.02 -12.34 -8.79
N GLY A 177 -7.45 -13.39 -8.17
CA GLY A 177 -6.00 -13.51 -7.94
C GLY A 177 -5.47 -12.61 -6.82
N ILE A 178 -6.35 -12.13 -5.93
CA ILE A 178 -5.99 -11.29 -4.77
C ILE A 178 -6.45 -11.98 -3.49
N ILE A 179 -5.58 -12.00 -2.49
CA ILE A 179 -5.84 -12.33 -1.09
C ILE A 179 -6.02 -11.03 -0.32
N ALA A 180 -6.93 -11.00 0.65
CA ALA A 180 -7.17 -9.84 1.50
C ALA A 180 -7.09 -10.17 2.98
N SER A 181 -6.58 -9.24 3.82
CA SER A 181 -6.62 -9.32 5.28
C SER A 181 -7.14 -8.05 5.92
N SER A 182 -7.58 -8.18 7.19
CA SER A 182 -8.22 -7.09 7.93
C SER A 182 -7.30 -5.94 8.34
N ALA A 183 -6.00 -6.06 8.08
CA ALA A 183 -4.95 -5.10 8.42
C ALA A 183 -4.82 -4.80 9.93
N CYS A 184 -4.24 -3.65 10.27
CA CYS A 184 -3.81 -3.24 11.62
C CYS A 184 -4.92 -2.53 12.43
N LEU A 185 -4.55 -1.79 13.51
CA LEU A 185 -5.44 -0.90 14.27
C LEU A 185 -6.08 0.24 13.44
N GLY A 186 -5.66 0.45 12.21
CA GLY A 186 -6.30 1.29 11.20
C GLY A 186 -7.19 0.54 10.23
N GLY A 187 -7.28 -0.79 10.35
CA GLY A 187 -7.92 -1.70 9.42
C GLY A 187 -9.45 -1.72 9.47
N VAL A 188 -10.02 -2.58 8.65
CA VAL A 188 -11.49 -2.66 8.50
C VAL A 188 -12.17 -3.16 9.78
N TYR A 189 -11.60 -4.14 10.47
CA TYR A 189 -12.13 -4.61 11.76
C TYR A 189 -11.90 -3.60 12.88
N ALA A 190 -10.74 -2.95 12.88
CA ALA A 190 -10.48 -1.87 13.82
C ALA A 190 -11.47 -0.71 13.63
N GLY A 191 -11.92 -0.46 12.39
CA GLY A 191 -12.99 0.49 12.13
C GLY A 191 -14.27 0.16 12.84
N CYS A 192 -14.71 -1.10 12.77
CA CYS A 192 -15.88 -1.58 13.49
C CYS A 192 -15.73 -1.41 15.02
N TYR A 193 -14.54 -1.72 15.55
CA TYR A 193 -14.23 -1.54 16.97
C TYR A 193 -14.28 -0.07 17.41
N TRP A 194 -13.55 0.82 16.70
CA TRP A 194 -13.47 2.23 17.07
C TRP A 194 -14.80 2.98 16.98
N GLU A 195 -15.66 2.58 16.04
CA GLU A 195 -16.95 3.24 15.79
C GLU A 195 -18.06 2.77 16.76
N ASN A 196 -17.98 1.52 17.27
CA ASN A 196 -19.07 0.92 18.03
C ASN A 196 -18.70 0.54 19.48
N ARG A 197 -17.43 0.70 19.92
CA ARG A 197 -16.99 0.22 21.25
C ARG A 197 -17.74 0.84 22.43
N GLU A 198 -18.25 2.07 22.29
CA GLU A 198 -19.00 2.75 23.32
C GLU A 198 -20.45 2.23 23.43
N GLU A 199 -20.97 1.59 22.38
CA GLU A 199 -22.27 0.95 22.35
C GLU A 199 -22.23 -0.47 22.95
N GLY A 200 -21.04 -1.02 23.14
CA GLY A 200 -20.79 -2.30 23.80
C GLY A 200 -20.30 -3.40 22.85
N PRO A 201 -19.89 -4.55 23.41
CA PRO A 201 -19.27 -5.63 22.68
C PRO A 201 -20.09 -6.18 21.50
N GLU A 202 -21.41 -6.32 21.69
CA GLU A 202 -22.27 -6.88 20.66
C GLU A 202 -22.40 -5.95 19.44
N ALA A 203 -22.43 -4.63 19.65
CA ALA A 203 -22.42 -3.67 18.54
C ALA A 203 -21.14 -3.76 17.70
N VAL A 204 -19.99 -3.96 18.35
CA VAL A 204 -18.70 -4.20 17.66
C VAL A 204 -18.77 -5.49 16.84
N LEU A 205 -19.26 -6.58 17.45
CA LEU A 205 -19.36 -7.89 16.78
C LEU A 205 -20.33 -7.85 15.59
N ASP A 206 -21.47 -7.20 15.72
CA ASP A 206 -22.46 -7.10 14.63
C ASP A 206 -21.89 -6.33 13.44
N ALA A 207 -21.16 -5.24 13.70
CA ALA A 207 -20.46 -4.51 12.65
C ALA A 207 -19.39 -5.37 11.97
N MET A 208 -18.60 -6.13 12.76
CA MET A 208 -17.59 -7.05 12.20
C MET A 208 -18.21 -8.20 11.42
N ARG A 209 -19.30 -8.81 11.91
CA ARG A 209 -20.04 -9.87 11.20
C ARG A 209 -20.51 -9.40 9.83
N SER A 210 -21.07 -8.18 9.76
CA SER A 210 -21.51 -7.58 8.50
C SER A 210 -20.35 -7.42 7.50
N VAL A 211 -19.22 -6.89 7.93
CA VAL A 211 -18.02 -6.74 7.10
C VAL A 211 -17.49 -8.11 6.68
N THR A 212 -17.42 -9.07 7.61
CA THR A 212 -16.93 -10.43 7.34
C THR A 212 -17.77 -11.13 6.28
N ALA A 213 -19.08 -11.11 6.41
CA ALA A 213 -19.99 -11.70 5.45
C ALA A 213 -19.80 -11.12 4.04
N ARG A 214 -19.61 -9.80 3.94
CA ARG A 214 -19.38 -9.13 2.66
C ARG A 214 -18.00 -9.46 2.09
N MET A 215 -16.93 -9.45 2.90
CA MET A 215 -15.59 -9.81 2.46
C MET A 215 -15.51 -11.28 2.02
N GLN A 216 -16.14 -12.20 2.75
CA GLN A 216 -16.22 -13.62 2.33
C GLN A 216 -17.02 -13.80 1.03
N SER A 217 -18.06 -13.01 0.79
CA SER A 217 -18.79 -13.06 -0.47
C SER A 217 -17.93 -12.67 -1.68
N ILE A 218 -16.91 -11.81 -1.49
CA ILE A 218 -15.99 -11.33 -2.52
C ILE A 218 -14.77 -12.24 -2.66
N PHE A 219 -14.13 -12.58 -1.55
CA PHE A 219 -12.84 -13.26 -1.53
C PHE A 219 -12.92 -14.77 -1.22
N GLY A 220 -14.04 -15.24 -0.66
CA GLY A 220 -14.18 -16.62 -0.21
C GLY A 220 -13.14 -16.98 0.86
N ASP A 221 -12.39 -18.06 0.63
CA ASP A 221 -11.29 -18.53 1.47
C ASP A 221 -9.99 -17.73 1.35
N ARG A 222 -10.02 -16.63 0.59
CA ARG A 222 -8.91 -15.66 0.45
C ARG A 222 -9.06 -14.44 1.35
N TRP A 223 -10.04 -14.43 2.26
CA TRP A 223 -10.22 -13.44 3.31
C TRP A 223 -9.64 -13.93 4.63
N TYR A 224 -8.79 -13.15 5.28
CA TYR A 224 -8.11 -13.50 6.53
C TYR A 224 -8.31 -12.44 7.61
N GLY A 225 -8.50 -12.90 8.85
CA GLY A 225 -8.37 -12.04 10.03
C GLY A 225 -6.90 -11.84 10.39
N GLU A 226 -6.50 -10.58 10.66
CA GLU A 226 -5.09 -10.25 10.97
C GLU A 226 -4.93 -9.93 12.44
N LEU A 227 -4.03 -10.65 13.12
CA LEU A 227 -3.66 -10.47 14.51
C LEU A 227 -2.28 -9.81 14.59
N GLN A 228 -2.11 -8.90 15.55
CA GLN A 228 -0.82 -8.24 15.79
C GLN A 228 -0.46 -8.31 17.29
N TRP A 229 0.85 -8.37 17.56
CA TRP A 229 1.41 -8.56 18.88
C TRP A 229 2.30 -7.37 19.26
N ASN A 230 1.73 -6.39 19.97
CA ASN A 230 2.41 -5.18 20.41
C ASN A 230 1.91 -4.75 21.80
N ASN A 231 2.56 -3.77 22.43
CA ASN A 231 2.19 -3.25 23.75
C ASN A 231 1.12 -2.16 23.64
N ILE A 232 -0.01 -2.46 23.00
CA ILE A 232 -1.16 -1.54 22.87
C ILE A 232 -2.39 -2.30 23.39
N PRO A 233 -3.00 -1.89 24.52
CA PRO A 233 -4.15 -2.59 25.10
C PRO A 233 -5.30 -2.76 24.12
N GLU A 234 -5.58 -1.73 23.31
CA GLU A 234 -6.65 -1.76 22.31
C GLU A 234 -6.38 -2.79 21.20
N GLN A 235 -5.11 -3.11 20.91
CA GLN A 235 -4.78 -4.18 19.97
C GLN A 235 -5.21 -5.54 20.52
N HIS A 236 -4.97 -5.80 21.80
CA HIS A 236 -5.36 -7.06 22.43
C HIS A 236 -6.88 -7.17 22.60
N GLU A 237 -7.56 -6.07 22.84
CA GLU A 237 -9.01 -6.03 22.85
C GLU A 237 -9.58 -6.31 21.46
N LEU A 238 -9.04 -5.68 20.43
CA LEU A 238 -9.40 -5.92 19.03
C LEU A 238 -9.14 -7.38 18.61
N ASN A 239 -8.00 -7.96 18.98
CA ASN A 239 -7.67 -9.35 18.68
C ASN A 239 -8.74 -10.33 19.20
N LYS A 240 -9.33 -10.09 20.38
CA LYS A 240 -10.42 -10.94 20.89
C LYS A 240 -11.64 -10.92 19.97
N TYR A 241 -12.03 -9.74 19.50
CA TYR A 241 -13.16 -9.62 18.57
C TYR A 241 -12.84 -10.26 17.22
N ILE A 242 -11.61 -10.10 16.72
CA ILE A 242 -11.17 -10.74 15.48
C ILE A 242 -11.25 -12.26 15.62
N ILE A 243 -10.71 -12.82 16.69
CA ILE A 243 -10.74 -14.27 16.94
C ILE A 243 -12.19 -14.75 16.98
N GLN A 244 -13.05 -14.10 17.76
CA GLN A 244 -14.43 -14.51 17.88
C GLN A 244 -15.17 -14.49 16.53
N VAL A 245 -15.08 -13.41 15.77
CA VAL A 245 -15.80 -13.32 14.49
C VAL A 245 -15.20 -14.27 13.44
N CYS A 246 -13.88 -14.50 13.45
CA CYS A 246 -13.24 -15.44 12.55
C CYS A 246 -13.66 -16.88 12.85
N GLU A 247 -13.76 -17.27 14.12
CA GLU A 247 -14.27 -18.59 14.51
C GLU A 247 -15.73 -18.76 14.13
N GLU A 248 -16.58 -17.75 14.37
CA GLU A 248 -18.02 -17.78 14.01
C GLU A 248 -18.24 -17.99 12.49
N TYR A 249 -17.37 -17.42 11.65
CA TYR A 249 -17.49 -17.45 10.17
C TYR A 249 -16.57 -18.45 9.50
N GLY A 250 -15.73 -19.18 10.24
CA GLY A 250 -14.73 -20.09 9.67
C GLY A 250 -13.69 -19.37 8.82
N VAL A 251 -13.30 -18.14 9.22
CA VAL A 251 -12.23 -17.36 8.58
C VAL A 251 -10.89 -17.74 9.18
N GLU A 252 -9.90 -18.06 8.35
CA GLU A 252 -8.55 -18.30 8.84
C GLU A 252 -7.89 -17.00 9.29
N MET A 253 -6.96 -17.10 10.25
CA MET A 253 -6.25 -15.97 10.81
C MET A 253 -4.77 -16.01 10.47
N ILE A 254 -4.17 -14.85 10.33
CA ILE A 254 -2.74 -14.64 10.17
C ILE A 254 -2.21 -13.72 11.27
N SER A 255 -0.94 -13.88 11.64
CA SER A 255 -0.23 -12.93 12.49
C SER A 255 0.76 -12.12 11.66
N THR A 256 0.82 -10.80 11.86
CA THR A 256 1.76 -9.93 11.17
C THR A 256 2.51 -8.99 12.12
N ALA A 257 3.66 -8.49 11.68
CA ALA A 257 4.44 -7.48 12.41
C ALA A 257 4.12 -6.05 11.98
N ASP A 258 3.44 -5.86 10.85
CA ASP A 258 3.19 -4.53 10.26
C ASP A 258 4.48 -3.71 10.19
N SER A 259 5.49 -4.28 9.51
CA SER A 259 6.86 -3.77 9.52
C SER A 259 6.96 -2.40 8.87
N HIS A 260 7.54 -1.41 9.56
CA HIS A 260 7.68 -0.04 9.10
C HIS A 260 9.13 0.44 9.05
N TYR A 261 10.07 -0.40 9.43
CA TYR A 261 11.51 -0.14 9.35
C TYR A 261 12.26 -1.47 9.17
N PRO A 262 13.46 -1.45 8.55
CA PRO A 262 14.07 -2.67 8.03
C PRO A 262 14.68 -3.60 9.08
N ASN A 263 15.07 -3.08 10.25
CA ASN A 263 15.74 -3.85 11.29
C ASN A 263 15.47 -3.25 12.68
N PRO A 264 15.71 -3.98 13.78
CA PRO A 264 15.39 -3.52 15.13
C PRO A 264 16.05 -2.20 15.55
N ASP A 265 17.21 -1.86 15.00
CA ASP A 265 17.96 -0.65 15.40
C ASP A 265 17.41 0.62 14.75
N ALA A 266 16.65 0.50 13.65
CA ALA A 266 16.15 1.62 12.86
C ALA A 266 14.91 2.33 13.46
N TRP A 267 14.38 1.88 14.58
CA TRP A 267 13.16 2.44 15.17
C TRP A 267 13.30 3.93 15.56
N ARG A 268 14.48 4.33 16.05
CA ARG A 268 14.75 5.73 16.43
C ARG A 268 14.73 6.67 15.23
N ASP A 269 15.32 6.24 14.13
CA ASP A 269 15.35 7.00 12.89
C ASP A 269 13.93 7.15 12.33
N ARG A 270 13.10 6.10 12.42
CA ARG A 270 11.69 6.17 12.04
C ARG A 270 10.90 7.16 12.90
N GLU A 271 11.07 7.14 14.22
CA GLU A 271 10.38 8.09 15.11
C GLU A 271 10.82 9.53 14.84
N LEU A 272 12.09 9.77 14.57
CA LEU A 272 12.60 11.06 14.16
C LEU A 272 12.00 11.51 12.81
N TYR A 273 11.93 10.60 11.84
CA TYR A 273 11.34 10.87 10.53
C TYR A 273 9.85 11.24 10.63
N LYS A 274 9.06 10.52 11.41
CA LYS A 274 7.65 10.86 11.69
C LYS A 274 7.50 12.24 12.32
N ARG A 275 8.38 12.60 13.24
CA ARG A 275 8.39 13.94 13.86
C ARG A 275 8.59 15.05 12.84
N LEU A 276 9.54 14.90 11.92
CA LEU A 276 9.76 15.87 10.84
C LEU A 276 8.49 16.05 10.00
N GLY A 277 7.80 14.98 9.66
CA GLY A 277 6.53 15.03 8.93
C GLY A 277 5.39 15.73 9.72
N TRP A 278 5.39 15.64 11.04
CA TRP A 278 4.37 16.26 11.90
C TRP A 278 4.64 17.72 12.19
N LEU A 279 5.89 18.10 12.40
CA LEU A 279 6.29 19.50 12.56
C LEU A 279 5.86 20.36 11.38
N GLY A 280 6.05 19.86 10.16
CA GLY A 280 5.60 20.53 8.93
C GLY A 280 4.07 20.71 8.81
N LYS A 281 3.28 19.98 9.61
CA LYS A 281 1.81 20.04 9.65
C LYS A 281 1.25 20.81 10.85
N GLY A 282 2.11 21.48 11.65
CA GLY A 282 1.72 22.21 12.84
C GLY A 282 1.09 21.34 13.94
N ARG A 283 1.40 20.03 13.97
CA ARG A 283 0.96 19.13 15.04
C ARG A 283 1.95 19.17 16.18
N PRO A 284 1.47 19.15 17.45
CA PRO A 284 2.37 18.96 18.59
C PRO A 284 3.15 17.67 18.43
N SER A 285 4.44 17.69 18.78
CA SER A 285 5.26 16.49 18.86
C SER A 285 4.68 15.52 19.89
N TRP A 286 4.90 14.24 19.67
CA TRP A 286 4.62 13.21 20.68
C TRP A 286 5.34 13.60 21.99
N GLY A 287 4.60 13.60 23.11
CA GLY A 287 5.18 13.85 24.42
C GLY A 287 5.13 15.31 24.91
N GLY A 288 4.56 16.26 24.18
CA GLY A 288 4.29 17.63 24.65
C GLY A 288 5.49 18.58 24.76
N ASP A 289 6.69 18.10 25.03
CA ASP A 289 7.94 18.83 25.24
C ASP A 289 8.97 18.68 24.11
N GLY A 290 8.68 17.86 23.13
CA GLY A 290 9.51 17.78 21.92
C GLY A 290 10.67 16.80 21.99
N GLU A 291 10.86 16.05 23.06
CA GLU A 291 11.91 15.03 23.17
C GLU A 291 11.48 13.68 22.61
N LEU A 292 12.42 12.95 22.00
CA LEU A 292 12.22 11.54 21.65
C LEU A 292 12.16 10.73 22.96
N PRO A 293 11.35 9.67 23.02
CA PRO A 293 11.46 8.69 24.09
C PRO A 293 12.93 8.27 24.19
N VAL A 294 13.52 8.42 25.36
CA VAL A 294 14.95 8.12 25.58
C VAL A 294 15.16 6.62 25.74
N ASP A 295 14.10 5.89 26.08
CA ASP A 295 14.17 4.47 26.43
C ASP A 295 13.42 3.61 25.39
N VAL A 296 14.09 2.59 24.87
CA VAL A 296 13.53 1.62 23.93
C VAL A 296 12.37 0.85 24.54
N ASP A 297 12.43 0.63 25.86
CA ASP A 297 11.42 -0.11 26.62
C ASP A 297 10.09 0.65 26.72
N GLU A 298 10.05 1.94 26.39
CA GLU A 298 8.84 2.76 26.32
C GLU A 298 8.10 2.61 24.97
N ILE A 299 8.71 1.96 23.94
CA ILE A 299 8.06 1.75 22.67
C ILE A 299 7.11 0.57 22.77
N GLY A 300 5.83 0.88 22.63
CA GLY A 300 4.76 -0.11 22.71
C GLY A 300 4.70 -1.11 21.54
N TYR A 301 5.61 -1.02 20.55
CA TYR A 301 5.57 -1.85 19.33
C TYR A 301 6.96 -2.04 18.72
N GLU A 302 7.15 -3.17 18.05
CA GLU A 302 8.38 -3.57 17.36
C GLU A 302 8.04 -3.87 15.89
N LEU A 303 8.23 -2.89 14.97
CA LEU A 303 7.74 -2.90 13.59
C LEU A 303 8.87 -3.15 12.57
N TYR A 304 9.58 -4.25 12.72
CA TYR A 304 10.60 -4.73 11.80
C TYR A 304 10.25 -6.14 11.26
N PRO A 305 10.86 -6.63 10.17
CA PRO A 305 10.57 -7.96 9.64
C PRO A 305 11.03 -9.07 10.61
N LYS A 306 10.15 -9.48 11.50
CA LYS A 306 10.36 -10.55 12.47
C LYS A 306 10.22 -11.90 11.81
N ASN A 307 11.07 -12.89 12.23
CA ASN A 307 10.84 -14.29 11.92
C ASN A 307 9.80 -14.92 12.85
N GLY A 308 9.45 -16.19 12.61
CA GLY A 308 8.42 -16.88 13.38
C GLY A 308 8.69 -16.97 14.88
N ASP A 309 9.94 -17.22 15.27
CA ASP A 309 10.33 -17.29 16.70
C ASP A 309 10.20 -15.92 17.36
N GLN A 310 10.64 -14.84 16.72
CA GLN A 310 10.50 -13.46 17.21
C GLN A 310 9.02 -13.02 17.28
N MET A 311 8.19 -13.46 16.34
CA MET A 311 6.75 -13.24 16.40
C MET A 311 6.12 -13.97 17.60
N TRP A 312 6.54 -15.20 17.85
CA TRP A 312 6.10 -15.96 19.02
C TRP A 312 6.55 -15.33 20.33
N GLU A 313 7.79 -14.85 20.40
CA GLU A 313 8.30 -14.12 21.55
C GLU A 313 7.50 -12.83 21.80
N SER A 314 7.18 -12.06 20.74
CA SER A 314 6.34 -10.87 20.86
C SER A 314 4.94 -11.21 21.36
N TYR A 315 4.34 -12.28 20.86
CA TYR A 315 3.06 -12.79 21.36
C TYR A 315 3.13 -13.07 22.86
N LYS A 316 4.10 -13.88 23.31
CA LYS A 316 4.24 -14.22 24.74
C LYS A 316 4.53 -13.01 25.62
N LYS A 317 5.36 -12.09 25.15
CA LYS A 317 5.71 -10.84 25.85
C LYS A 317 4.50 -9.94 26.05
N TYR A 318 3.77 -9.66 24.99
CA TYR A 318 2.72 -8.64 24.99
C TYR A 318 1.35 -9.16 25.41
N SER A 319 1.01 -10.42 25.18
CA SER A 319 -0.21 -11.03 25.72
C SER A 319 -0.23 -11.01 27.25
N ALA A 320 0.91 -11.23 27.88
CA ALA A 320 1.04 -11.15 29.34
C ALA A 320 0.78 -9.72 29.86
N LEU A 321 1.25 -8.68 29.15
CA LEU A 321 0.99 -7.28 29.47
C LEU A 321 -0.47 -6.87 29.25
N GLY A 322 -1.12 -7.41 28.22
CA GLY A 322 -2.53 -7.17 27.93
C GLY A 322 -3.50 -7.88 28.88
N ASN A 323 -3.01 -8.73 29.77
CA ASN A 323 -3.84 -9.59 30.64
C ASN A 323 -4.91 -10.36 29.85
N VAL A 324 -4.53 -10.87 28.67
CA VAL A 324 -5.39 -11.63 27.78
C VAL A 324 -4.83 -13.03 27.65
N GLU A 325 -5.69 -14.02 27.94
CA GLU A 325 -5.40 -15.41 27.64
C GLU A 325 -5.77 -15.70 26.17
N TYR A 326 -4.80 -16.22 25.43
CA TYR A 326 -4.99 -16.70 24.06
C TYR A 326 -4.73 -18.21 24.01
N ASP A 327 -5.36 -18.91 23.08
CA ASP A 327 -5.00 -20.27 22.73
C ASP A 327 -3.67 -20.27 21.97
N ASP A 328 -2.64 -20.86 22.56
CA ASP A 328 -1.30 -21.00 21.94
C ASP A 328 -1.37 -21.73 20.59
N THR A 329 -2.29 -22.69 20.43
CA THR A 329 -2.47 -23.42 19.17
C THR A 329 -3.02 -22.51 18.09
N LEU A 330 -4.00 -21.69 18.42
CA LEU A 330 -4.58 -20.71 17.49
C LEU A 330 -3.50 -19.71 17.05
N VAL A 331 -2.71 -19.18 17.96
CA VAL A 331 -1.63 -18.23 17.63
C VAL A 331 -0.55 -18.91 16.80
N TYR A 332 -0.12 -20.12 17.15
CA TYR A 332 0.84 -20.87 16.35
C TYR A 332 0.32 -21.10 14.91
N ASN A 333 -0.94 -21.49 14.76
CA ASN A 333 -1.57 -21.67 13.47
C ASN A 333 -1.61 -20.36 12.68
N SER A 334 -1.94 -19.22 13.31
CA SER A 334 -1.95 -17.93 12.64
C SER A 334 -0.58 -17.47 12.14
N LEU A 335 0.50 -17.92 12.78
CA LEU A 335 1.87 -17.72 12.29
C LEU A 335 2.16 -18.62 11.08
N THR A 336 1.90 -19.92 11.21
CA THR A 336 2.20 -20.89 10.15
C THR A 336 1.32 -20.73 8.92
N THR A 337 0.11 -20.21 9.07
CA THR A 337 -0.78 -19.83 7.94
C THR A 337 -0.12 -18.79 7.04
N THR A 338 0.71 -17.88 7.55
CA THR A 338 1.44 -16.92 6.70
C THR A 338 2.41 -17.61 5.75
N HIS A 339 3.10 -18.62 6.24
CA HIS A 339 4.01 -19.44 5.42
C HIS A 339 3.22 -20.25 4.37
N PHE A 340 2.11 -20.87 4.77
CA PHE A 340 1.21 -21.56 3.84
C PHE A 340 0.69 -20.62 2.74
N ILE A 341 0.24 -19.41 3.07
CA ILE A 341 -0.18 -18.42 2.09
C ILE A 341 0.96 -18.11 1.11
N ALA A 342 2.15 -17.85 1.64
CA ALA A 342 3.29 -17.47 0.83
C ALA A 342 3.73 -18.55 -0.16
N HIS A 343 3.69 -19.83 0.22
CA HIS A 343 4.25 -20.92 -0.59
C HIS A 343 3.20 -21.73 -1.35
N ASP A 344 2.00 -21.89 -0.79
CA ASP A 344 0.95 -22.76 -1.36
C ASP A 344 -0.18 -21.97 -2.05
N ARG A 345 -0.44 -20.70 -1.64
CA ARG A 345 -1.52 -19.88 -2.18
C ARG A 345 -1.04 -18.78 -3.15
N ILE A 346 0.21 -18.40 -3.09
CA ILE A 346 0.83 -17.41 -3.96
C ILE A 346 1.82 -18.10 -4.90
N GLU A 347 1.67 -17.91 -6.19
CA GLU A 347 2.60 -18.42 -7.20
C GLU A 347 3.96 -17.72 -7.09
N SER A 348 5.04 -18.45 -7.42
CA SER A 348 6.36 -17.83 -7.59
C SER A 348 6.43 -17.25 -9.00
N PHE A 349 6.33 -15.94 -9.14
CA PHE A 349 6.38 -15.27 -10.43
C PHE A 349 7.09 -13.92 -10.33
N MET A 350 7.56 -13.40 -11.46
CA MET A 350 8.02 -12.03 -11.60
C MET A 350 7.11 -11.30 -12.57
N PRO A 351 6.82 -10.01 -12.31
CA PRO A 351 6.02 -9.21 -13.22
C PRO A 351 6.55 -9.24 -14.65
N ASP A 352 5.63 -9.26 -15.63
CA ASP A 352 6.00 -9.15 -17.04
C ASP A 352 6.78 -7.85 -17.29
N ASN A 353 8.02 -8.01 -17.74
CA ASN A 353 8.94 -6.90 -18.03
C ASN A 353 9.19 -6.72 -19.54
N THR A 354 8.32 -7.29 -20.37
CA THR A 354 8.37 -7.11 -21.81
C THR A 354 8.25 -5.61 -22.14
N VAL A 355 9.25 -5.08 -22.83
CA VAL A 355 9.22 -3.70 -23.30
C VAL A 355 8.10 -3.55 -24.32
N ARG A 356 7.09 -2.77 -23.99
CA ARG A 356 5.96 -2.43 -24.88
C ARG A 356 6.11 -0.98 -25.26
N LEU A 357 6.47 -0.75 -26.53
CA LEU A 357 6.47 0.59 -27.09
C LEU A 357 5.02 1.01 -27.41
N PRO A 358 4.66 2.30 -27.24
CA PRO A 358 3.34 2.80 -27.62
C PRO A 358 3.06 2.51 -29.10
N ASP A 359 1.80 2.14 -29.42
CA ASP A 359 1.37 2.00 -30.80
C ASP A 359 1.12 3.37 -31.42
N PHE A 360 2.05 3.80 -32.25
CA PHE A 360 1.89 4.99 -33.10
C PHE A 360 1.02 4.65 -34.30
N VAL A 361 0.05 5.49 -34.61
CA VAL A 361 -0.80 5.31 -35.80
C VAL A 361 0.02 5.68 -37.05
N ILE A 362 0.45 4.66 -37.79
CA ILE A 362 1.24 4.84 -39.00
C ILE A 362 0.28 5.13 -40.16
N PRO A 363 0.60 6.10 -41.03
CA PRO A 363 -0.19 6.37 -42.25
C PRO A 363 -0.36 5.13 -43.11
N VAL A 364 -1.53 4.99 -43.74
CA VAL A 364 -1.83 3.84 -44.59
C VAL A 364 -0.82 3.75 -45.73
N GLY A 365 -0.21 2.59 -45.90
CA GLY A 365 0.80 2.32 -46.95
C GLY A 365 2.25 2.65 -46.52
N GLU A 366 2.48 3.13 -45.30
CA GLU A 366 3.82 3.39 -44.76
C GLU A 366 4.19 2.36 -43.67
N THR A 367 5.49 2.23 -43.43
CA THR A 367 6.03 1.56 -42.24
C THR A 367 6.46 2.60 -41.21
N ALA A 368 6.71 2.20 -39.96
CA ALA A 368 7.23 3.12 -38.96
C ALA A 368 8.56 3.75 -39.39
N ASP A 369 9.41 2.95 -40.04
CA ASP A 369 10.72 3.39 -40.54
C ASP A 369 10.59 4.41 -41.65
N SER A 370 9.69 4.16 -42.64
CA SER A 370 9.45 5.10 -43.74
C SER A 370 8.82 6.40 -43.24
N ALA A 371 7.87 6.32 -42.31
CA ALA A 371 7.24 7.48 -41.69
C ALA A 371 8.27 8.33 -40.91
N LEU A 372 9.10 7.72 -40.05
CA LEU A 372 10.12 8.44 -39.34
C LEU A 372 11.11 9.11 -40.26
N ARG A 373 11.60 8.38 -41.27
CA ARG A 373 12.50 8.92 -42.32
C ARG A 373 11.92 10.15 -42.98
N LYS A 374 10.67 10.07 -43.42
CA LYS A 374 9.95 11.18 -44.03
C LYS A 374 9.90 12.40 -43.13
N PHE A 375 9.46 12.23 -41.86
CA PHE A 375 9.42 13.31 -40.88
C PHE A 375 10.80 13.97 -40.66
N CYS A 376 11.84 13.19 -40.54
CA CYS A 376 13.19 13.71 -40.35
C CYS A 376 13.70 14.52 -41.54
N PHE A 377 13.47 14.04 -42.77
CA PHE A 377 13.85 14.78 -43.96
C PHE A 377 12.99 16.04 -44.21
N GLU A 378 11.72 16.00 -43.86
CA GLU A 378 10.86 17.20 -43.84
C GLU A 378 11.38 18.21 -42.82
N GLY A 379 11.83 17.76 -41.65
CA GLY A 379 12.50 18.59 -40.65
C GLY A 379 13.82 19.23 -41.13
N LEU A 380 14.63 18.51 -41.88
CA LEU A 380 15.84 19.10 -42.51
C LEU A 380 15.46 20.17 -43.57
N ARG A 381 14.44 19.92 -44.34
CA ARG A 381 13.96 20.91 -45.33
C ARG A 381 13.44 22.17 -44.64
N SER A 382 12.64 22.02 -43.60
CA SER A 382 12.09 23.16 -42.85
C SER A 382 13.19 24.04 -42.25
N LYS A 383 14.34 23.45 -41.92
CA LYS A 383 15.52 24.15 -41.41
C LYS A 383 16.52 24.59 -42.49
N SER A 384 16.21 24.37 -43.76
CA SER A 384 17.08 24.65 -44.91
C SER A 384 18.46 23.95 -44.84
N LEU A 385 18.49 22.75 -44.21
CA LEU A 385 19.70 21.93 -44.03
C LEU A 385 19.77 20.72 -44.98
N HIS A 386 18.78 20.52 -45.80
CA HIS A 386 18.64 19.33 -46.67
C HIS A 386 19.62 19.23 -47.80
N GLU A 387 20.33 20.35 -48.17
CA GLU A 387 21.40 20.39 -49.16
C GLU A 387 22.79 20.30 -48.56
N ASN A 388 22.91 20.23 -47.22
CA ASN A 388 24.18 20.08 -46.52
C ASN A 388 24.50 18.59 -46.32
N GLU A 389 25.55 18.13 -47.00
CA GLU A 389 25.98 16.73 -46.98
C GLU A 389 26.27 16.22 -45.58
N GLU A 390 26.92 17.02 -44.74
CA GLU A 390 27.24 16.63 -43.36
C GLU A 390 25.99 16.29 -42.55
N TYR A 391 24.92 17.10 -42.65
CA TYR A 391 23.66 16.85 -41.94
C TYR A 391 22.89 15.69 -42.55
N THR A 392 22.89 15.51 -43.85
CA THR A 392 22.16 14.40 -44.48
C THR A 392 22.84 13.06 -44.21
N GLU A 393 24.17 12.97 -44.31
CA GLU A 393 24.93 11.77 -43.97
C GLU A 393 24.77 11.40 -42.49
N ARG A 394 24.81 12.40 -41.60
CA ARG A 394 24.62 12.18 -40.19
C ARG A 394 23.19 11.66 -39.90
N LEU A 395 22.18 12.26 -40.49
CA LEU A 395 20.80 11.81 -40.33
C LEU A 395 20.59 10.38 -40.84
N GLU A 396 21.17 10.03 -41.99
CA GLU A 396 21.09 8.66 -42.52
C GLU A 396 21.70 7.64 -41.57
N MET A 397 22.83 7.97 -40.99
CA MET A 397 23.52 7.10 -40.02
C MET A 397 22.67 6.92 -38.76
N GLU A 398 22.10 7.99 -38.22
CA GLU A 398 21.21 7.92 -37.03
C GLU A 398 19.93 7.13 -37.31
N LEU A 399 19.29 7.35 -38.45
CA LEU A 399 18.09 6.60 -38.86
C LEU A 399 18.39 5.11 -39.02
N SER A 400 19.53 4.75 -39.59
CA SER A 400 19.97 3.34 -39.69
C SER A 400 20.05 2.70 -38.30
N VAL A 401 20.69 3.36 -37.33
CA VAL A 401 20.78 2.85 -35.95
C VAL A 401 19.40 2.69 -35.29
N ILE A 402 18.53 3.66 -35.49
CA ILE A 402 17.17 3.64 -34.91
C ILE A 402 16.35 2.49 -35.53
N THR A 403 16.41 2.34 -36.85
CA THR A 403 15.67 1.30 -37.58
C THR A 403 16.18 -0.10 -37.23
N ASP A 404 17.50 -0.30 -37.21
CA ASP A 404 18.13 -1.57 -36.86
C ASP A 404 17.78 -2.04 -35.45
N ARG A 405 17.51 -1.10 -34.54
CA ARG A 405 17.07 -1.36 -33.17
C ARG A 405 15.55 -1.44 -32.99
N GLY A 406 14.74 -1.19 -34.03
CA GLY A 406 13.29 -1.23 -33.97
C GLY A 406 12.63 -0.07 -33.19
N PHE A 407 13.33 1.06 -33.02
CA PHE A 407 12.85 2.20 -32.24
C PHE A 407 12.08 3.27 -33.01
N SER A 408 11.80 3.07 -34.29
CA SER A 408 11.12 4.08 -35.13
C SER A 408 9.77 4.53 -34.57
N LYS A 409 8.94 3.61 -34.06
CA LYS A 409 7.68 3.95 -33.40
C LYS A 409 7.88 4.82 -32.16
N TYR A 410 8.92 4.55 -31.37
CA TYR A 410 9.25 5.32 -30.18
C TYR A 410 9.53 6.80 -30.54
N PHE A 411 10.39 7.02 -31.54
CA PHE A 411 10.74 8.38 -31.98
C PHE A 411 9.53 9.13 -32.57
N LEU A 412 8.64 8.44 -33.31
CA LEU A 412 7.40 9.03 -33.80
C LEU A 412 6.47 9.45 -32.67
N THR A 413 6.31 8.59 -31.65
CA THR A 413 5.54 8.90 -30.45
C THR A 413 6.13 10.07 -29.67
N MET A 414 7.46 10.11 -29.48
CA MET A 414 8.14 11.22 -28.80
C MET A 414 7.96 12.54 -29.55
N ASN A 415 7.97 12.51 -30.91
CA ASN A 415 7.69 13.69 -31.70
C ASN A 415 6.25 14.19 -31.49
N GLU A 416 5.26 13.28 -31.44
CA GLU A 416 3.87 13.66 -31.18
C GLU A 416 3.70 14.30 -29.80
N ILE A 417 4.30 13.71 -28.75
CA ILE A 417 4.28 14.28 -27.39
C ILE A 417 4.93 15.67 -27.36
N ALA A 418 6.02 15.87 -28.09
CA ALA A 418 6.73 17.15 -28.11
C ALA A 418 6.00 18.26 -28.92
N THR A 419 4.99 17.89 -29.72
CA THR A 419 4.20 18.84 -30.53
C THR A 419 2.86 19.20 -29.91
N ILE A 420 2.45 18.52 -28.83
CA ILE A 420 1.27 18.87 -28.01
C ILE A 420 1.61 20.00 -27.08
#